data_d23fa8140be1b6197106be554c9f0aeb
#
_entry.id   d23fa8140be1b6197106be554c9f0aeb
#
_cell.length_a   1.000
_cell.length_b   1.000
_cell.length_c   1.000
_cell.angle_alpha   90.00
_cell.angle_beta   90.00
_cell.angle_gamma   90.00
#
_symmetry.space_group_name_H-M   'P 1'
#
loop_
_entity.id
_entity.type
_entity.pdbx_description
1 polymer ?
#
loop_
_entity_poly.entity_id
_entity_poly.type
_entity_poly.pdbx_seq_one_letter_code
_entity_poly.pdbx_strand_id
1 'polypeptide(L)'
;MPQKLILIIDDDNRNIFALKAVLKAKGFDCLSAISAQDGFSILEKHDHVAVVLMDMMMPDMDGYQAMAVMKKSDKMKNIPVLAVTAQAMVGDKERCLSAGASGYVSKPINVDELLKQIENFTE
;
A
#
# COMPACT_ATOMS: atom_id res chain seq x y z
N MET A 1 -20.28 -1.01 9.99
CA MET A 1 -19.84 -0.38 8.75
C MET A 1 -18.43 -0.86 8.43
N PRO A 2 -18.19 -1.34 7.22
CA PRO A 2 -16.83 -1.70 6.88
C PRO A 2 -15.94 -0.47 6.91
N GLN A 3 -14.76 -0.64 7.49
CA GLN A 3 -13.78 0.41 7.60
C GLN A 3 -13.12 0.59 6.23
N LYS A 4 -13.12 1.82 5.73
CA LYS A 4 -12.49 2.15 4.46
C LYS A 4 -11.22 2.98 4.69
N LEU A 5 -10.37 2.48 5.59
CA LEU A 5 -9.12 3.14 5.94
C LEU A 5 -7.97 2.54 5.14
N ILE A 6 -7.22 3.41 4.47
CA ILE A 6 -6.10 3.01 3.62
C ILE A 6 -4.83 3.65 4.16
N LEU A 7 -3.77 2.86 4.26
CA LEU A 7 -2.46 3.38 4.62
C LEU A 7 -1.60 3.48 3.36
N ILE A 8 -1.06 4.68 3.11
CA ILE A 8 -0.15 4.93 2.00
C ILE A 8 1.27 5.03 2.55
N ILE A 9 2.15 4.14 2.09
CA ILE A 9 3.57 4.17 2.46
C ILE A 9 4.36 4.54 1.21
N ASP A 10 4.90 5.75 1.18
CA ASP A 10 5.60 6.30 0.02
C ASP A 10 6.51 7.42 0.52
N ASP A 11 7.74 7.46 0.04
CA ASP A 11 8.70 8.49 0.48
C ASP A 11 8.52 9.84 -0.25
N ASP A 12 7.63 9.91 -1.23
CA ASP A 12 7.34 11.15 -1.96
C ASP A 12 6.04 11.78 -1.45
N ASN A 13 6.18 12.90 -0.73
CA ASN A 13 5.04 13.62 -0.16
C ASN A 13 4.05 14.13 -1.22
N ARG A 14 4.53 14.44 -2.42
CA ARG A 14 3.66 14.89 -3.50
C ARG A 14 2.75 13.77 -3.97
N ASN A 15 3.29 12.57 -4.03
CA ASN A 15 2.52 11.39 -4.41
C ASN A 15 1.47 11.05 -3.35
N ILE A 16 1.87 11.14 -2.08
CA ILE A 16 0.95 10.94 -0.96
C ILE A 16 -0.20 11.94 -1.03
N PHE A 17 0.11 13.21 -1.23
CA PHE A 17 -0.90 14.27 -1.31
C PHE A 17 -1.92 13.99 -2.42
N ALA A 18 -1.42 13.63 -3.61
CA ALA A 18 -2.27 13.35 -4.76
C ALA A 18 -3.18 12.15 -4.51
N LEU A 19 -2.63 11.07 -3.96
CA LEU A 19 -3.41 9.86 -3.66
C LEU A 19 -4.47 10.13 -2.59
N LYS A 20 -4.11 10.84 -1.53
CA LYS A 20 -5.07 11.18 -0.47
C LYS A 20 -6.25 11.98 -1.02
N ALA A 21 -5.98 12.95 -1.88
CA ALA A 21 -7.03 13.79 -2.46
C ALA A 21 -8.00 12.94 -3.29
N VAL A 22 -7.46 12.07 -4.14
CA VAL A 22 -8.27 11.20 -5.00
C VAL A 22 -9.10 10.23 -4.15
N LEU A 23 -8.48 9.58 -3.19
CA LEU A 23 -9.15 8.54 -2.39
C LEU A 23 -10.19 9.15 -1.46
N LYS A 24 -9.91 10.31 -0.88
CA LYS A 24 -10.87 11.02 -0.05
C LYS A 24 -12.13 11.38 -0.86
N ALA A 25 -11.94 11.83 -2.09
CA ALA A 25 -13.06 12.17 -2.97
C ALA A 25 -13.94 10.95 -3.28
N LYS A 26 -13.38 9.75 -3.15
CA LYS A 26 -14.12 8.50 -3.38
C LYS A 26 -14.65 7.86 -2.09
N GLY A 27 -14.53 8.54 -0.97
CA GLY A 27 -15.10 8.08 0.30
C GLY A 27 -14.16 7.26 1.19
N PHE A 28 -12.87 7.25 0.88
CA PHE A 28 -11.88 6.52 1.69
C PHE A 28 -11.16 7.46 2.63
N ASP A 29 -10.89 6.98 3.85
CA ASP A 29 -9.99 7.67 4.77
C ASP A 29 -8.58 7.17 4.56
N CYS A 30 -7.61 8.07 4.63
CA CYS A 30 -6.22 7.72 4.39
C CYS A 30 -5.32 8.17 5.51
N LEU A 31 -4.41 7.27 5.90
CA LEU A 31 -3.23 7.60 6.69
C LEU A 31 -2.02 7.47 5.78
N SER A 32 -0.93 8.10 6.13
CA SER A 32 0.28 8.01 5.31
C SER A 32 1.53 7.95 6.16
N ALA A 33 2.56 7.37 5.58
CA ALA A 33 3.88 7.25 6.17
C ALA A 33 4.92 7.45 5.06
N ILE A 34 6.04 8.08 5.40
CA ILE A 34 7.10 8.34 4.43
C ILE A 34 8.20 7.28 4.46
N SER A 35 8.03 6.27 5.30
CA SER A 35 8.94 5.13 5.39
C SER A 35 8.20 3.88 5.85
N ALA A 36 8.79 2.72 5.63
CA ALA A 36 8.23 1.48 6.11
C ALA A 36 8.12 1.46 7.63
N GLN A 37 9.14 1.96 8.33
CA GLN A 37 9.15 2.01 9.79
C GLN A 37 7.98 2.82 10.35
N ASP A 38 7.75 4.00 9.78
CA ASP A 38 6.61 4.83 10.18
C ASP A 38 5.30 4.12 9.88
N GLY A 39 5.22 3.43 8.75
CA GLY A 39 4.06 2.64 8.38
C GLY A 39 3.76 1.55 9.39
N PHE A 40 4.77 0.83 9.84
CA PHE A 40 4.61 -0.21 10.85
C PHE A 40 4.09 0.36 12.16
N SER A 41 4.61 1.53 12.57
CA SER A 41 4.13 2.21 13.79
C SER A 41 2.64 2.54 13.69
N ILE A 42 2.20 2.97 12.53
CA ILE A 42 0.78 3.26 12.29
C ILE A 42 -0.04 1.98 12.37
N LEU A 43 0.42 0.91 11.75
CA LEU A 43 -0.30 -0.37 11.75
C LEU A 43 -0.41 -0.96 13.16
N GLU A 44 0.59 -0.72 14.01
CA GLU A 44 0.53 -1.16 15.40
C GLU A 44 -0.57 -0.47 16.20
N LYS A 45 -0.91 0.78 15.83
CA LYS A 45 -1.87 1.60 16.56
C LYS A 45 -3.28 1.58 15.97
N HIS A 46 -3.44 1.07 14.75
CA HIS A 46 -4.73 1.09 14.04
C HIS A 46 -5.11 -0.32 13.63
N ASP A 47 -6.21 -0.82 14.18
CA ASP A 47 -6.65 -2.20 13.96
C ASP A 47 -7.45 -2.41 12.68
N HIS A 48 -7.86 -1.32 12.02
CA HIS A 48 -8.85 -1.40 10.94
C HIS A 48 -8.35 -0.91 9.59
N VAL A 49 -7.03 -0.98 9.35
CA VAL A 49 -6.50 -0.65 8.02
C VAL A 49 -6.93 -1.76 7.05
N ALA A 50 -7.67 -1.37 6.02
CA ALA A 50 -8.20 -2.32 5.04
C ALA A 50 -7.16 -2.77 4.03
N VAL A 51 -6.27 -1.86 3.64
CA VAL A 51 -5.24 -2.15 2.64
C VAL A 51 -4.09 -1.15 2.78
N VAL A 52 -2.88 -1.62 2.46
CA VAL A 52 -1.68 -0.78 2.42
C VAL A 52 -1.27 -0.60 0.96
N LEU A 53 -1.07 0.66 0.56
CA LEU A 53 -0.45 0.98 -0.73
C LEU A 53 1.05 1.17 -0.46
N MET A 54 1.86 0.24 -0.95
CA MET A 54 3.28 0.17 -0.62
C MET A 54 4.14 0.53 -1.82
N ASP A 55 4.84 1.67 -1.74
CA ASP A 55 5.87 2.01 -2.73
C ASP A 55 7.01 1.01 -2.61
N MET A 56 7.33 0.35 -3.73
CA MET A 56 8.36 -0.69 -3.75
C MET A 56 9.78 -0.13 -3.83
N MET A 57 9.92 1.16 -4.13
CA MET A 57 11.21 1.80 -4.40
C MET A 57 11.53 2.87 -3.36
N MET A 58 11.64 2.48 -2.10
CA MET A 58 12.00 3.41 -1.02
C MET A 58 13.44 3.18 -0.56
N PRO A 59 14.13 4.25 -0.10
CA PRO A 59 15.45 4.09 0.50
C PRO A 59 15.34 3.37 1.85
N ASP A 60 16.45 2.86 2.34
CA ASP A 60 16.62 2.14 3.61
C ASP A 60 15.89 0.79 3.63
N MET A 61 14.56 0.79 3.56
CA MET A 61 13.79 -0.45 3.51
C MET A 61 12.81 -0.34 2.33
N ASP A 62 13.03 -1.16 1.30
CA ASP A 62 12.14 -1.17 0.14
C ASP A 62 10.85 -1.98 0.43
N GLY A 63 9.94 -1.99 -0.55
CA GLY A 63 8.67 -2.68 -0.38
C GLY A 63 8.78 -4.18 -0.18
N TYR A 64 9.76 -4.83 -0.81
CA TYR A 64 9.98 -6.27 -0.63
C TYR A 64 10.38 -6.59 0.80
N GLN A 65 11.31 -5.80 1.35
CA GLN A 65 11.76 -5.96 2.73
C GLN A 65 10.63 -5.67 3.70
N ALA A 66 9.85 -4.62 3.43
CA ALA A 66 8.72 -4.24 4.26
C ALA A 66 7.66 -5.34 4.31
N MET A 67 7.34 -5.93 3.16
CA MET A 67 6.37 -7.02 3.12
C MET A 67 6.86 -8.26 3.87
N ALA A 68 8.16 -8.53 3.82
CA ALA A 68 8.74 -9.65 4.57
C ALA A 68 8.58 -9.44 6.08
N VAL A 69 8.77 -8.20 6.56
CA VAL A 69 8.56 -7.87 7.97
C VAL A 69 7.09 -8.04 8.35
N MET A 70 6.18 -7.56 7.52
CA MET A 70 4.74 -7.66 7.78
C MET A 70 4.29 -9.11 7.91
N LYS A 71 4.81 -10.00 7.06
CA LYS A 71 4.44 -11.42 7.07
C LYS A 71 4.85 -12.14 8.35
N LYS A 72 5.88 -11.64 9.03
CA LYS A 72 6.34 -12.21 10.29
C LYS A 72 5.59 -11.68 11.49
N SER A 73 4.72 -10.70 11.31
CA SER A 73 3.97 -10.07 12.39
C SER A 73 2.56 -10.66 12.45
N ASP A 74 2.16 -11.17 13.61
CA ASP A 74 0.81 -11.70 13.79
C ASP A 74 -0.24 -10.61 13.57
N LYS A 75 0.08 -9.37 13.88
CA LYS A 75 -0.84 -8.25 13.71
C LYS A 75 -0.96 -7.80 12.26
N MET A 76 0.13 -7.87 11.50
CA MET A 76 0.19 -7.29 10.16
C MET A 76 0.10 -8.31 9.02
N LYS A 77 0.34 -9.59 9.30
CA LYS A 77 0.48 -10.59 8.24
C LYS A 77 -0.76 -10.77 7.35
N ASN A 78 -1.93 -10.44 7.85
CA ASN A 78 -3.18 -10.61 7.10
C ASN A 78 -3.67 -9.33 6.43
N ILE A 79 -2.93 -8.22 6.57
CA ILE A 79 -3.32 -6.96 5.93
C ILE A 79 -2.92 -7.00 4.46
N PRO A 80 -3.87 -6.81 3.52
CA PRO A 80 -3.54 -6.81 2.10
C PRO A 80 -2.59 -5.67 1.75
N VAL A 81 -1.64 -5.93 0.86
CA VAL A 81 -0.69 -4.94 0.37
C VAL A 81 -0.81 -4.84 -1.14
N LEU A 82 -1.03 -3.63 -1.65
CA LEU A 82 -0.95 -3.35 -3.08
C LEU A 82 0.44 -2.76 -3.35
N ALA A 83 1.23 -3.46 -4.13
CA ALA A 83 2.56 -2.99 -4.51
C ALA A 83 2.43 -1.90 -5.56
N VAL A 84 3.11 -0.78 -5.35
CA VAL A 84 3.11 0.35 -6.28
C VAL A 84 4.55 0.58 -6.73
N THR A 85 4.80 0.54 -8.02
CA THR A 85 6.16 0.63 -8.53
C THR A 85 6.26 1.40 -9.84
N ALA A 86 7.35 2.15 -10.00
CA ALA A 86 7.69 2.80 -11.26
C ALA A 86 8.42 1.86 -12.22
N GLN A 87 8.88 0.70 -11.74
CA GLN A 87 9.59 -0.28 -12.57
C GLN A 87 8.62 -1.30 -13.13
N ALA A 88 8.16 -1.07 -14.35
CA ALA A 88 7.26 -2.00 -15.04
C ALA A 88 8.06 -2.93 -15.94
N MET A 89 9.00 -3.68 -15.35
CA MET A 89 9.80 -4.66 -16.08
C MET A 89 9.06 -5.98 -16.19
N VAL A 90 9.40 -6.76 -17.21
CA VAL A 90 8.85 -8.11 -17.37
C VAL A 90 9.16 -8.93 -16.12
N GLY A 91 8.12 -9.55 -15.57
CA GLY A 91 8.25 -10.38 -14.36
C GLY A 91 8.13 -9.61 -13.05
N ASP A 92 8.06 -8.28 -13.10
CA ASP A 92 7.98 -7.47 -11.87
C ASP A 92 6.68 -7.72 -11.10
N LYS A 93 5.57 -7.85 -11.81
CA LYS A 93 4.28 -8.15 -11.17
C LYS A 93 4.33 -9.49 -10.44
N GLU A 94 4.84 -10.52 -11.11
CA GLU A 94 4.96 -11.85 -10.51
C GLU A 94 5.90 -11.85 -9.32
N ARG A 95 6.97 -11.05 -9.38
CA ARG A 95 7.91 -10.92 -8.28
C ARG A 95 7.24 -10.29 -7.07
N CYS A 96 6.45 -9.24 -7.28
CA CYS A 96 5.71 -8.59 -6.19
C CYS A 96 4.69 -9.55 -5.57
N LEU A 97 3.93 -10.25 -6.39
CA LEU A 97 2.94 -11.19 -5.90
C LEU A 97 3.59 -12.36 -5.14
N SER A 98 4.72 -12.86 -5.65
CA SER A 98 5.48 -13.93 -4.97
C SER A 98 6.03 -13.46 -3.63
N ALA A 99 6.35 -12.18 -3.48
CA ALA A 99 6.82 -11.60 -2.23
C ALA A 99 5.68 -11.36 -1.23
N GLY A 100 4.42 -11.53 -1.66
CA GLY A 100 3.28 -11.45 -0.78
C GLY A 100 2.32 -10.31 -1.04
N ALA A 101 2.52 -9.54 -2.10
CA ALA A 101 1.57 -8.50 -2.46
C ALA A 101 0.25 -9.13 -2.88
N SER A 102 -0.84 -8.48 -2.53
CA SER A 102 -2.19 -8.90 -2.91
C SER A 102 -2.61 -8.34 -4.26
N GLY A 103 -1.88 -7.34 -4.76
CA GLY A 103 -2.11 -6.75 -6.05
C GLY A 103 -0.92 -5.88 -6.46
N TYR A 104 -1.02 -5.29 -7.63
CA TYR A 104 0.10 -4.58 -8.25
C TYR A 104 -0.43 -3.40 -9.05
N VAL A 105 0.19 -2.24 -8.85
CA VAL A 105 -0.13 -1.01 -9.59
C VAL A 105 1.16 -0.39 -10.08
N SER A 106 1.25 -0.12 -11.38
CA SER A 106 2.43 0.56 -11.94
C SER A 106 2.21 2.07 -11.96
N LYS A 107 3.30 2.82 -11.80
CA LYS A 107 3.29 4.27 -11.95
C LYS A 107 3.52 4.63 -13.43
N PRO A 108 2.91 5.68 -13.96
CA PRO A 108 1.96 6.57 -13.29
C PRO A 108 0.64 5.85 -13.00
N ILE A 109 0.09 6.13 -11.83
CA ILE A 109 -1.08 5.39 -11.34
C ILE A 109 -2.32 5.72 -12.17
N ASN A 110 -2.98 4.66 -12.69
CA ASN A 110 -4.30 4.78 -13.27
C ASN A 110 -5.31 4.69 -12.12
N VAL A 111 -6.03 5.78 -11.88
CA VAL A 111 -6.93 5.89 -10.74
C VAL A 111 -8.03 4.83 -10.78
N ASP A 112 -8.62 4.60 -11.96
CA ASP A 112 -9.71 3.62 -12.07
C ASP A 112 -9.25 2.21 -11.74
N GLU A 113 -8.05 1.84 -12.19
CA GLU A 113 -7.49 0.53 -11.90
C GLU A 113 -7.16 0.40 -10.41
N LEU A 114 -6.58 1.45 -9.82
CA LEU A 114 -6.29 1.47 -8.38
C LEU A 114 -7.57 1.28 -7.57
N LEU A 115 -8.63 2.01 -7.91
CA LEU A 115 -9.90 1.92 -7.19
C LEU A 115 -10.51 0.54 -7.29
N LYS A 116 -10.44 -0.10 -8.45
CA LYS A 116 -10.93 -1.47 -8.60
C LYS A 116 -10.23 -2.44 -7.65
N GLN A 117 -8.91 -2.31 -7.54
CA GLN A 117 -8.15 -3.19 -6.66
C GLN A 117 -8.45 -2.90 -5.20
N ILE A 118 -8.56 -1.62 -4.81
CA ILE A 118 -8.89 -1.24 -3.44
C ILE A 118 -10.26 -1.78 -3.04
N GLU A 119 -11.24 -1.69 -3.92
CA GLU A 119 -12.59 -2.16 -3.65
C GLU A 119 -12.65 -3.64 -3.30
N ASN A 120 -11.74 -4.44 -3.83
CA ASN A 120 -11.67 -5.87 -3.51
C ASN A 120 -11.37 -6.12 -2.03
N PHE A 121 -10.80 -5.15 -1.33
CA PHE A 121 -10.38 -5.31 0.07
C PHE A 121 -11.19 -4.45 1.04
N THR A 122 -12.11 -3.62 0.56
CA THR A 122 -12.83 -2.66 1.41
C THR A 122 -14.33 -2.91 1.50
N GLU A 123 -14.81 -3.95 0.86
CA GLU A 123 -16.24 -4.30 0.93
C GLU A 123 -16.57 -5.09 2.18
#